data_0f1f7b72f24d7149dbc18789606f142d
#
_entry.id   0f1f7b72f24d7149dbc18789606f142d
#
_cell.length_a   1.000
_cell.length_b   1.000
_cell.length_c   1.000
_cell.angle_alpha   90.00
_cell.angle_beta   90.00
_cell.angle_gamma   90.00
#
_symmetry.space_group_name_H-M   'P 1'
#
loop_
_entity.id
_entity.type
_entity.pdbx_description
1 polymer ?
#
loop_
_entity_poly.entity_id
_entity_poly.type
_entity_poly.pdbx_seq_one_letter_code
_entity_poly.pdbx_strand_id
1 'polypeptide(L)'
;MLNRKTFFVSFFLRRDRVMKNGTAPIMARISVNGIAKEIYTQCRTAVDKWDPAKGRATGRDRLSYEVNAYIDDFRAKVIEIYRTLQAEGFEGNAIEIKERLKSPGKQVRMLLAELMLYCEKRQKEVGVRITQLTSNKYYRLCRYLHEYTRLEYKKEDIRLTEVTYGYLDGFNTFLQTAHRCHHNGAINILDCLRNFILYCLRNEWIEKNPFKNYKLKEVAPPPKEHLTKKEIEMLIAKPMPNLRLGNVRDIFVFCCFTGLSLSLIHISEPTR
;
A
#
# COMPACT_ATOMS: atom_id res chain seq x y z
N MET A 1 -12.94 26.00 -20.34
CA MET A 1 -11.55 26.42 -20.56
C MET A 1 -10.68 25.19 -20.65
N LEU A 2 -10.05 24.93 -21.80
CA LEU A 2 -9.08 23.84 -21.95
C LEU A 2 -7.88 24.10 -21.04
N ASN A 3 -7.74 23.28 -20.00
CA ASN A 3 -6.60 23.33 -19.11
C ASN A 3 -5.34 22.91 -19.90
N ARG A 4 -4.58 23.89 -20.45
CA ARG A 4 -3.35 23.62 -21.19
C ARG A 4 -2.35 22.98 -20.22
N LYS A 5 -2.19 21.67 -20.33
CA LYS A 5 -1.14 20.93 -19.60
C LYS A 5 0.21 21.47 -20.07
N THR A 6 0.93 22.18 -19.20
CA THR A 6 2.24 22.74 -19.49
C THR A 6 3.33 21.81 -18.98
N PHE A 7 4.23 21.40 -19.88
CA PHE A 7 5.41 20.62 -19.54
C PHE A 7 6.64 21.31 -20.10
N PHE A 8 7.62 21.58 -19.25
CA PHE A 8 8.84 22.25 -19.62
C PHE A 8 10.05 21.68 -18.87
N VAL A 9 11.18 21.54 -19.58
CA VAL A 9 12.47 21.08 -19.02
C VAL A 9 13.55 22.10 -19.39
N SER A 10 14.15 22.72 -18.38
CA SER A 10 15.26 23.66 -18.53
C SER A 10 16.48 23.22 -17.72
N PHE A 11 17.66 23.67 -18.16
CA PHE A 11 18.92 23.39 -17.48
C PHE A 11 19.59 24.69 -17.06
N PHE A 12 20.22 24.69 -15.90
CA PHE A 12 20.92 25.84 -15.36
C PHE A 12 22.09 25.42 -14.48
N LEU A 13 23.08 26.31 -14.31
CA LEU A 13 24.20 26.07 -13.40
C LEU A 13 23.84 26.51 -12.00
N ARG A 14 24.21 25.68 -11.03
CA ARG A 14 24.13 26.01 -9.62
C ARG A 14 25.39 26.75 -9.17
N ARG A 15 25.40 28.08 -9.31
CA ARG A 15 26.54 28.97 -9.09
C ARG A 15 26.95 29.11 -7.61
N ASP A 16 26.07 28.74 -6.66
CA ASP A 16 26.37 28.71 -5.22
C ASP A 16 27.26 27.53 -4.82
N ARG A 17 27.53 26.59 -5.75
CA ARG A 17 28.36 25.39 -5.54
C ARG A 17 29.47 25.25 -6.56
N VAL A 18 30.16 26.35 -6.85
CA VAL A 18 31.35 26.31 -7.72
C VAL A 18 32.51 25.65 -6.97
N MET A 19 33.16 24.69 -7.61
CA MET A 19 34.36 24.04 -7.06
C MET A 19 35.60 24.90 -7.27
N LYS A 20 36.69 24.55 -6.56
CA LYS A 20 38.00 25.22 -6.69
C LYS A 20 38.58 25.20 -8.13
N ASN A 21 38.13 24.25 -8.96
CA ASN A 21 38.51 24.14 -10.38
C ASN A 21 37.62 24.97 -11.33
N GLY A 22 36.78 25.87 -10.84
CA GLY A 22 35.92 26.73 -11.65
C GLY A 22 34.72 26.04 -12.26
N THR A 23 34.43 24.76 -11.90
CA THR A 23 33.26 24.02 -12.43
C THR A 23 32.06 24.10 -11.48
N ALA A 24 30.85 24.18 -12.05
CA ALA A 24 29.60 24.16 -11.30
C ALA A 24 28.70 22.99 -11.74
N PRO A 25 27.85 22.46 -10.84
CA PRO A 25 26.92 21.41 -11.18
C PRO A 25 25.77 21.94 -12.05
N ILE A 26 25.37 21.12 -13.05
CA ILE A 26 24.21 21.39 -13.90
C ILE A 26 22.98 20.81 -13.21
N MET A 27 21.95 21.63 -13.10
CA MET A 27 20.64 21.25 -12.58
C MET A 27 19.60 21.23 -13.70
N ALA A 28 18.74 20.24 -13.70
CA ALA A 28 17.53 20.23 -14.53
C ALA A 28 16.34 20.72 -13.69
N ARG A 29 15.57 21.68 -14.21
CA ARG A 29 14.29 22.12 -13.67
C ARG A 29 13.19 21.57 -14.54
N ILE A 30 12.35 20.71 -13.98
CA ILE A 30 11.19 20.11 -14.63
C ILE A 30 9.95 20.78 -14.06
N SER A 31 9.16 21.40 -14.93
CA SER A 31 7.89 22.06 -14.58
C SER A 31 6.74 21.33 -15.24
N VAL A 32 5.72 20.97 -14.45
CA VAL A 32 4.48 20.35 -14.93
C VAL A 32 3.32 21.06 -14.26
N ASN A 33 2.41 21.63 -15.05
CA ASN A 33 1.22 22.34 -14.58
C ASN A 33 1.54 23.40 -13.49
N GLY A 34 2.64 24.15 -13.67
CA GLY A 34 3.09 25.20 -12.74
C GLY A 34 3.89 24.72 -11.52
N ILE A 35 3.98 23.40 -11.28
CA ILE A 35 4.79 22.85 -10.21
C ILE A 35 6.18 22.51 -10.73
N ALA A 36 7.23 23.13 -10.20
CA ALA A 36 8.61 22.88 -10.60
C ALA A 36 9.38 22.06 -9.56
N LYS A 37 10.23 21.15 -10.05
CA LYS A 37 11.21 20.41 -9.24
C LYS A 37 12.58 20.43 -9.89
N GLU A 38 13.60 20.55 -9.05
CA GLU A 38 14.98 20.57 -9.46
C GLU A 38 15.65 19.22 -9.18
N ILE A 39 16.47 18.79 -10.15
CA ILE A 39 17.19 17.52 -10.10
C ILE A 39 18.63 17.78 -10.50
N TYR A 40 19.55 17.22 -9.74
CA TYR A 40 20.96 17.21 -10.13
C TYR A 40 21.20 16.22 -11.28
N THR A 41 21.78 16.70 -12.38
CA THR A 41 22.03 15.87 -13.58
C THR A 41 23.27 14.99 -13.46
N GLN A 42 24.02 15.06 -12.36
CA GLN A 42 25.33 14.42 -12.17
C GLN A 42 26.43 14.94 -13.12
N CYS A 43 26.15 15.97 -13.90
CA CYS A 43 27.08 16.59 -14.83
C CYS A 43 27.53 17.95 -14.33
N ARG A 44 28.73 18.37 -14.72
CA ARG A 44 29.33 19.66 -14.35
C ARG A 44 29.98 20.28 -15.56
N THR A 45 30.05 21.61 -15.59
CA THR A 45 30.78 22.35 -16.62
C THR A 45 31.43 23.60 -16.02
N ALA A 46 32.43 24.18 -16.72
CA ALA A 46 33.04 25.42 -16.31
C ALA A 46 31.99 26.57 -16.45
N VAL A 47 32.00 27.50 -15.49
CA VAL A 47 31.03 28.57 -15.38
C VAL A 47 31.12 29.54 -16.58
N ASP A 48 32.32 29.79 -17.08
CA ASP A 48 32.60 30.63 -18.24
C ASP A 48 32.14 30.02 -19.58
N LYS A 49 32.04 28.69 -19.62
CA LYS A 49 31.57 27.94 -20.80
C LYS A 49 30.09 27.58 -20.77
N TRP A 50 29.26 28.34 -20.10
CA TRP A 50 27.83 28.08 -19.98
C TRP A 50 26.97 29.21 -20.54
N ASP A 51 26.07 28.91 -21.47
CA ASP A 51 25.05 29.84 -21.95
C ASP A 51 23.74 29.66 -21.14
N PRO A 52 23.41 30.61 -20.25
CA PRO A 52 22.19 30.51 -19.44
C PRO A 52 20.91 30.58 -20.27
N ALA A 53 20.92 31.28 -21.41
CA ALA A 53 19.73 31.44 -22.25
C ALA A 53 19.38 30.16 -23.00
N LYS A 54 20.42 29.45 -23.47
CA LYS A 54 20.24 28.16 -24.18
C LYS A 54 20.22 26.98 -23.24
N GLY A 55 20.71 27.14 -21.99
CA GLY A 55 20.86 26.03 -21.03
C GLY A 55 21.84 24.96 -21.50
N ARG A 56 22.96 25.36 -22.14
CA ARG A 56 23.95 24.50 -22.78
C ARG A 56 25.39 25.01 -22.60
N ALA A 57 26.35 24.11 -22.75
CA ALA A 57 27.75 24.48 -22.81
C ALA A 57 28.12 25.07 -24.19
N THR A 58 28.91 26.14 -24.20
CA THR A 58 29.27 26.93 -25.43
C THR A 58 30.66 26.58 -25.97
N GLY A 59 31.46 25.78 -25.25
CA GLY A 59 32.81 25.40 -25.71
C GLY A 59 32.76 24.51 -26.97
N ARG A 60 33.83 24.61 -27.80
CA ARG A 60 34.07 23.72 -28.96
C ARG A 60 34.97 22.53 -28.58
N ASP A 61 35.25 22.36 -27.31
CA ASP A 61 36.05 21.28 -26.77
C ASP A 61 35.23 20.00 -26.54
N ARG A 62 35.90 18.88 -26.51
CA ARG A 62 35.31 17.54 -26.33
C ARG A 62 34.39 17.49 -25.11
N LEU A 63 34.77 18.10 -24.00
CA LEU A 63 34.00 18.15 -22.77
C LEU A 63 32.65 18.87 -22.94
N SER A 64 32.62 20.00 -23.67
CA SER A 64 31.40 20.73 -23.96
C SER A 64 30.45 19.92 -24.84
N TYR A 65 30.93 19.16 -25.81
CA TYR A 65 30.13 18.23 -26.59
C TYR A 65 29.56 17.10 -25.76
N GLU A 66 30.37 16.46 -24.92
CA GLU A 66 29.91 15.38 -24.01
C GLU A 66 28.85 15.87 -23.04
N VAL A 67 29.01 17.07 -22.47
CA VAL A 67 28.02 17.71 -21.60
C VAL A 67 26.71 17.97 -22.35
N ASN A 68 26.78 18.50 -23.56
CA ASN A 68 25.57 18.79 -24.35
C ASN A 68 24.86 17.51 -24.78
N ALA A 69 25.58 16.46 -25.19
CA ALA A 69 25.00 15.15 -25.49
C ALA A 69 24.28 14.58 -24.26
N TYR A 70 24.91 14.65 -23.09
CA TYR A 70 24.30 14.20 -21.84
C TYR A 70 23.02 14.98 -21.48
N ILE A 71 23.01 16.31 -21.71
CA ILE A 71 21.82 17.15 -21.49
C ILE A 71 20.68 16.72 -22.42
N ASP A 72 20.98 16.39 -23.68
CA ASP A 72 19.98 15.94 -24.65
C ASP A 72 19.43 14.56 -24.30
N ASP A 73 20.29 13.61 -23.89
CA ASP A 73 19.89 12.29 -23.38
C ASP A 73 19.02 12.40 -22.13
N PHE A 74 19.40 13.27 -21.19
CA PHE A 74 18.65 13.50 -19.98
C PHE A 74 17.26 14.07 -20.29
N ARG A 75 17.18 15.04 -21.23
CA ARG A 75 15.93 15.62 -21.70
C ARG A 75 15.04 14.56 -22.35
N ALA A 76 15.59 13.71 -23.21
CA ALA A 76 14.87 12.62 -23.85
C ALA A 76 14.27 11.65 -22.83
N LYS A 77 15.04 11.24 -21.83
CA LYS A 77 14.55 10.39 -20.71
C LYS A 77 13.41 11.04 -19.93
N VAL A 78 13.51 12.34 -19.63
CA VAL A 78 12.44 13.07 -18.93
C VAL A 78 11.16 13.11 -19.76
N ILE A 79 11.27 13.34 -21.07
CA ILE A 79 10.13 13.36 -22.00
C ILE A 79 9.48 11.98 -22.11
N GLU A 80 10.28 10.91 -22.19
CA GLU A 80 9.80 9.54 -22.23
C GLU A 80 9.02 9.19 -20.97
N ILE A 81 9.59 9.48 -19.79
CA ILE A 81 8.91 9.28 -18.50
C ILE A 81 7.59 10.05 -18.44
N TYR A 82 7.57 11.30 -18.89
CA TYR A 82 6.34 12.10 -18.91
C TYR A 82 5.26 11.51 -19.82
N ARG A 83 5.64 11.03 -21.03
CA ARG A 83 4.73 10.36 -21.96
C ARG A 83 4.17 9.05 -21.37
N THR A 84 5.01 8.26 -20.74
CA THR A 84 4.61 7.01 -20.07
C THR A 84 3.59 7.30 -18.96
N LEU A 85 3.85 8.33 -18.13
CA LEU A 85 2.93 8.77 -17.09
C LEU A 85 1.57 9.21 -17.65
N GLN A 86 1.57 9.92 -18.79
CA GLN A 86 0.32 10.31 -19.45
C GLN A 86 -0.46 9.10 -19.98
N ALA A 87 0.23 8.12 -20.57
CA ALA A 87 -0.38 6.88 -21.07
C ALA A 87 -0.99 6.02 -19.96
N GLU A 88 -0.40 6.06 -18.77
CA GLU A 88 -0.91 5.40 -17.56
C GLU A 88 -2.10 6.15 -16.91
N GLY A 89 -2.59 7.24 -17.53
CA GLY A 89 -3.72 8.03 -17.02
C GLY A 89 -3.37 8.93 -15.83
N PHE A 90 -2.09 9.07 -15.50
CA PHE A 90 -1.65 9.99 -14.46
C PHE A 90 -1.57 11.43 -14.98
N GLU A 91 -2.12 12.36 -14.22
CA GLU A 91 -1.76 13.77 -14.36
C GLU A 91 -0.32 13.94 -13.88
N GLY A 92 0.66 13.64 -14.76
CA GLY A 92 2.08 13.66 -14.40
C GLY A 92 2.44 14.94 -13.65
N ASN A 93 3.08 14.80 -12.48
CA ASN A 93 3.63 15.93 -11.75
C ASN A 93 5.17 15.86 -11.75
N ALA A 94 5.83 16.99 -11.51
CA ALA A 94 7.29 17.09 -11.52
C ALA A 94 7.96 16.22 -10.44
N ILE A 95 7.25 15.92 -9.33
CA ILE A 95 7.75 15.06 -8.24
C ILE A 95 7.91 13.63 -8.74
N GLU A 96 6.94 13.17 -9.48
CA GLU A 96 6.87 11.80 -9.99
C GLU A 96 7.91 11.50 -11.05
N ILE A 97 8.12 12.45 -11.95
CA ILE A 97 9.20 12.38 -12.95
C ILE A 97 10.54 12.27 -12.21
N LYS A 98 10.74 13.07 -11.14
CA LYS A 98 11.94 13.03 -10.32
C LYS A 98 12.15 11.68 -9.66
N GLU A 99 11.12 11.04 -9.15
CA GLU A 99 11.19 9.72 -8.51
C GLU A 99 11.54 8.63 -9.53
N ARG A 100 10.92 8.64 -10.70
CA ARG A 100 11.24 7.69 -11.79
C ARG A 100 12.67 7.88 -12.32
N LEU A 101 13.17 9.11 -12.40
CA LEU A 101 14.55 9.38 -12.80
C LEU A 101 15.57 8.84 -11.79
N LYS A 102 15.23 8.87 -10.49
CA LYS A 102 16.12 8.33 -9.44
C LYS A 102 16.14 6.80 -9.40
N SER A 103 15.05 6.17 -9.82
CA SER A 103 14.88 4.72 -9.80
C SER A 103 14.37 4.23 -11.16
N PRO A 104 15.22 4.26 -12.21
CA PRO A 104 14.86 3.77 -13.53
C PRO A 104 14.54 2.27 -13.43
N GLY A 105 13.32 1.89 -13.87
CA GLY A 105 12.86 0.50 -13.86
C GLY A 105 11.92 0.12 -12.70
N LYS A 106 11.72 0.95 -11.69
CA LYS A 106 10.67 0.71 -10.69
C LYS A 106 9.30 1.03 -11.29
N GLN A 107 8.53 0.00 -11.63
CA GLN A 107 7.12 0.15 -12.01
C GLN A 107 6.34 0.83 -10.88
N VAL A 108 5.52 1.82 -11.23
CA VAL A 108 4.53 2.35 -10.29
C VAL A 108 3.51 1.25 -10.03
N ARG A 109 3.47 0.77 -8.80
CA ARG A 109 2.54 -0.27 -8.38
C ARG A 109 1.41 0.34 -7.60
N MET A 110 0.19 -0.05 -7.96
CA MET A 110 -1.02 0.43 -7.33
C MET A 110 -1.43 -0.51 -6.20
N LEU A 111 -1.95 0.04 -5.12
CA LEU A 111 -2.27 -0.71 -3.89
C LEU A 111 -3.32 -1.79 -4.15
N LEU A 112 -4.47 -1.41 -4.72
CA LEU A 112 -5.60 -2.31 -4.89
C LEU A 112 -5.36 -3.33 -6.01
N ALA A 113 -4.74 -2.88 -7.11
CA ALA A 113 -4.39 -3.78 -8.21
C ALA A 113 -3.43 -4.90 -7.75
N GLU A 114 -2.36 -4.55 -7.04
CA GLU A 114 -1.40 -5.52 -6.53
C GLU A 114 -1.99 -6.38 -5.39
N LEU A 115 -2.84 -5.81 -4.54
CA LEU A 115 -3.56 -6.56 -3.51
C LEU A 115 -4.51 -7.59 -4.12
N MET A 116 -5.20 -7.26 -5.21
CA MET A 116 -6.09 -8.19 -5.91
C MET A 116 -5.30 -9.37 -6.47
N LEU A 117 -4.17 -9.12 -7.13
CA LEU A 117 -3.26 -10.18 -7.60
C LEU A 117 -2.75 -11.05 -6.45
N TYR A 118 -2.45 -10.44 -5.31
CA TYR A 118 -2.08 -11.16 -4.11
C TYR A 118 -3.23 -12.03 -3.57
N CYS A 119 -4.48 -11.54 -3.57
CA CYS A 119 -5.65 -12.32 -3.19
C CYS A 119 -5.84 -13.55 -4.09
N GLU A 120 -5.70 -13.38 -5.41
CA GLU A 120 -5.78 -14.50 -6.37
C GLU A 120 -4.68 -15.54 -6.12
N LYS A 121 -3.45 -15.10 -5.84
CA LYS A 121 -2.36 -15.99 -5.46
C LYS A 121 -2.70 -16.76 -4.19
N ARG A 122 -3.22 -16.08 -3.16
CA ARG A 122 -3.62 -16.71 -1.89
C ARG A 122 -4.78 -17.67 -2.09
N GLN A 123 -5.73 -17.37 -2.98
CA GLN A 123 -6.83 -18.29 -3.30
C GLN A 123 -6.34 -19.62 -3.85
N LYS A 124 -5.28 -19.63 -4.66
CA LYS A 124 -4.65 -20.86 -5.16
C LYS A 124 -3.98 -21.71 -4.07
N GLU A 125 -3.66 -21.11 -2.92
CA GLU A 125 -3.04 -21.78 -1.78
C GLU A 125 -4.07 -22.40 -0.80
N VAL A 126 -5.37 -22.21 -1.06
CA VAL A 126 -6.46 -22.76 -0.23
C VAL A 126 -6.45 -24.28 -0.26
N GLY A 127 -6.58 -24.90 0.91
CA GLY A 127 -6.50 -26.36 1.06
C GLY A 127 -5.08 -26.91 1.20
N VAL A 128 -4.04 -26.12 0.89
CA VAL A 128 -2.62 -26.52 1.02
C VAL A 128 -1.93 -25.75 2.15
N ARG A 129 -2.02 -24.42 2.13
CA ARG A 129 -1.32 -23.53 3.10
C ARG A 129 -2.25 -22.67 3.94
N ILE A 130 -3.41 -22.35 3.42
CA ILE A 130 -4.40 -21.50 4.09
C ILE A 130 -5.80 -22.09 3.99
N THR A 131 -6.68 -21.64 4.88
CA THR A 131 -8.11 -21.99 4.83
C THR A 131 -8.85 -21.01 3.92
N GLN A 132 -10.04 -21.41 3.43
CA GLN A 132 -10.93 -20.51 2.68
C GLN A 132 -11.29 -19.26 3.50
N LEU A 133 -11.47 -19.40 4.81
CA LEU A 133 -11.74 -18.25 5.71
C LEU A 133 -10.61 -17.23 5.69
N THR A 134 -9.35 -17.68 5.60
CA THR A 134 -8.20 -16.78 5.50
C THR A 134 -8.18 -16.07 4.16
N SER A 135 -8.45 -16.75 3.05
CA SER A 135 -8.56 -16.13 1.74
C SER A 135 -9.66 -15.06 1.71
N ASN A 136 -10.83 -15.38 2.26
CA ASN A 136 -11.96 -14.43 2.34
C ASN A 136 -11.63 -13.15 3.13
N LYS A 137 -10.73 -13.22 4.13
CA LYS A 137 -10.25 -12.02 4.86
C LYS A 137 -9.51 -11.05 3.94
N TYR A 138 -8.68 -11.54 3.01
CA TYR A 138 -7.96 -10.69 2.06
C TYR A 138 -8.91 -10.03 1.03
N TYR A 139 -9.91 -10.74 0.52
CA TYR A 139 -10.93 -10.13 -0.34
C TYR A 139 -11.75 -9.07 0.39
N ARG A 140 -12.07 -9.30 1.67
CA ARG A 140 -12.73 -8.29 2.53
C ARG A 140 -11.84 -7.06 2.70
N LEU A 141 -10.55 -7.25 2.97
CA LEU A 141 -9.57 -6.15 3.03
C LEU A 141 -9.57 -5.33 1.75
N CYS A 142 -9.51 -5.98 0.57
CA CYS A 142 -9.52 -5.31 -0.72
C CYS A 142 -10.77 -4.42 -0.89
N ARG A 143 -11.96 -4.95 -0.55
CA ARG A 143 -13.21 -4.20 -0.60
C ARG A 143 -13.20 -2.97 0.33
N TYR A 144 -12.75 -3.13 1.57
CA TYR A 144 -12.72 -2.03 2.54
C TYR A 144 -11.69 -0.96 2.18
N LEU A 145 -10.53 -1.35 1.65
CA LEU A 145 -9.54 -0.41 1.17
C LEU A 145 -10.02 0.37 -0.05
N HIS A 146 -10.70 -0.29 -1.00
CA HIS A 146 -11.29 0.38 -2.15
C HIS A 146 -12.32 1.44 -1.72
N GLU A 147 -13.23 1.07 -0.82
CA GLU A 147 -14.23 1.98 -0.28
C GLU A 147 -13.59 3.18 0.45
N TYR A 148 -12.61 2.92 1.33
CA TYR A 148 -11.87 3.95 2.04
C TYR A 148 -11.14 4.90 1.10
N THR A 149 -10.42 4.35 0.12
CA THR A 149 -9.67 5.15 -0.85
C THR A 149 -10.58 6.05 -1.68
N ARG A 150 -11.74 5.52 -2.08
CA ARG A 150 -12.73 6.28 -2.84
C ARG A 150 -13.38 7.39 -2.02
N LEU A 151 -13.71 7.14 -0.76
CA LEU A 151 -14.38 8.12 0.09
C LEU A 151 -13.43 9.23 0.55
N GLU A 152 -12.26 8.88 1.08
CA GLU A 152 -11.34 9.83 1.69
C GLU A 152 -10.40 10.49 0.69
N TYR A 153 -9.91 9.74 -0.29
CA TYR A 153 -8.94 10.24 -1.27
C TYR A 153 -9.56 10.60 -2.62
N LYS A 154 -10.84 10.24 -2.85
CA LYS A 154 -11.55 10.45 -4.13
C LYS A 154 -10.80 9.87 -5.34
N LYS A 155 -10.12 8.76 -5.12
CA LYS A 155 -9.36 8.01 -6.11
C LYS A 155 -9.86 6.57 -6.17
N GLU A 156 -9.83 5.95 -7.35
CA GLU A 156 -10.17 4.52 -7.50
C GLU A 156 -9.06 3.62 -6.93
N ASP A 157 -7.80 4.03 -6.99
CA ASP A 157 -6.65 3.34 -6.41
C ASP A 157 -5.57 4.36 -6.02
N ILE A 158 -4.63 3.96 -5.17
CA ILE A 158 -3.46 4.75 -4.77
C ILE A 158 -2.18 3.94 -4.98
N ARG A 159 -1.04 4.63 -5.02
CA ARG A 159 0.25 3.94 -5.10
C ARG A 159 0.61 3.26 -3.80
N LEU A 160 1.32 2.15 -3.87
CA LEU A 160 1.89 1.48 -2.70
C LEU A 160 2.75 2.43 -1.84
N THR A 161 3.43 3.40 -2.46
CA THR A 161 4.26 4.40 -1.76
C THR A 161 3.44 5.47 -1.02
N GLU A 162 2.16 5.63 -1.34
CA GLU A 162 1.24 6.55 -0.65
C GLU A 162 0.67 5.93 0.64
N VAL A 163 0.86 4.64 0.86
CA VAL A 163 0.47 3.97 2.12
C VAL A 163 1.43 4.42 3.23
N THR A 164 1.04 5.45 3.95
CA THR A 164 1.80 6.03 5.06
C THR A 164 1.19 5.65 6.40
N TYR A 165 1.84 6.03 7.52
CA TYR A 165 1.26 5.91 8.86
C TYR A 165 -0.14 6.57 8.93
N GLY A 166 -0.29 7.79 8.40
CA GLY A 166 -1.57 8.51 8.40
C GLY A 166 -2.65 7.77 7.59
N TYR A 167 -2.29 7.12 6.49
CA TYR A 167 -3.22 6.27 5.74
C TYR A 167 -3.70 5.08 6.58
N LEU A 168 -2.81 4.41 7.31
CA LEU A 168 -3.17 3.27 8.16
C LEU A 168 -4.08 3.68 9.33
N ASP A 169 -3.78 4.82 9.94
CA ASP A 169 -4.56 5.34 11.07
C ASP A 169 -5.96 5.79 10.63
N GLY A 170 -6.06 6.50 9.51
CA GLY A 170 -7.34 6.85 8.89
C GLY A 170 -8.15 5.62 8.49
N PHE A 171 -7.49 4.61 7.91
CA PHE A 171 -8.17 3.35 7.56
C PHE A 171 -8.68 2.60 8.80
N ASN A 172 -7.92 2.57 9.90
CA ASN A 172 -8.36 2.00 11.16
C ASN A 172 -9.61 2.72 11.70
N THR A 173 -9.60 4.05 11.70
CA THR A 173 -10.74 4.88 12.09
C THR A 173 -11.96 4.58 11.21
N PHE A 174 -11.77 4.53 9.89
CA PHE A 174 -12.81 4.18 8.93
C PHE A 174 -13.45 2.81 9.21
N LEU A 175 -12.65 1.77 9.50
CA LEU A 175 -13.16 0.45 9.84
C LEU A 175 -14.06 0.47 11.08
N GLN A 176 -13.71 1.26 12.09
CA GLN A 176 -14.45 1.34 13.34
C GLN A 176 -15.71 2.22 13.23
N THR A 177 -15.67 3.30 12.45
CA THR A 177 -16.78 4.23 12.28
C THR A 177 -17.76 3.80 11.20
N ALA A 178 -17.31 3.60 9.97
CA ALA A 178 -18.18 3.29 8.84
C ALA A 178 -18.67 1.83 8.87
N HIS A 179 -17.78 0.88 9.19
CA HIS A 179 -18.12 -0.54 9.23
C HIS A 179 -18.46 -1.07 10.64
N ARG A 180 -18.42 -0.19 11.66
CA ARG A 180 -18.69 -0.55 13.06
C ARG A 180 -17.91 -1.79 13.53
N CYS A 181 -16.71 -1.96 13.00
CA CYS A 181 -15.83 -3.03 13.43
C CYS A 181 -15.42 -2.81 14.89
N HIS A 182 -15.55 -3.83 15.72
CA HIS A 182 -14.92 -3.80 17.04
C HIS A 182 -13.40 -3.68 16.88
N HIS A 183 -12.73 -3.13 17.89
CA HIS A 183 -11.29 -2.87 17.87
C HIS A 183 -10.47 -4.07 17.36
N ASN A 184 -10.63 -5.25 17.94
CA ASN A 184 -9.90 -6.45 17.51
C ASN A 184 -10.27 -6.90 16.10
N GLY A 185 -11.50 -6.63 15.64
CA GLY A 185 -11.91 -6.87 14.26
C GLY A 185 -11.17 -6.00 13.27
N ALA A 186 -11.01 -4.70 13.58
CA ALA A 186 -10.21 -3.77 12.76
C ALA A 186 -8.72 -4.15 12.76
N ILE A 187 -8.16 -4.53 13.93
CA ILE A 187 -6.79 -5.02 14.04
C ILE A 187 -6.54 -6.25 13.16
N ASN A 188 -7.46 -7.22 13.13
CA ASN A 188 -7.34 -8.40 12.26
C ASN A 188 -7.31 -8.05 10.77
N ILE A 189 -8.04 -7.03 10.34
CA ILE A 189 -8.03 -6.54 8.94
C ILE A 189 -6.70 -5.84 8.65
N LEU A 190 -6.24 -4.98 9.57
CA LEU A 190 -4.93 -4.31 9.46
C LEU A 190 -3.77 -5.31 9.47
N ASP A 191 -3.89 -6.43 10.17
CA ASP A 191 -2.89 -7.49 10.14
C ASP A 191 -2.79 -8.16 8.76
N CYS A 192 -3.92 -8.37 8.09
CA CYS A 192 -3.92 -8.82 6.69
C CYS A 192 -3.22 -7.80 5.78
N LEU A 193 -3.45 -6.50 5.95
CA LEU A 193 -2.76 -5.44 5.22
C LEU A 193 -1.27 -5.44 5.53
N ARG A 194 -0.88 -5.59 6.81
CA ARG A 194 0.53 -5.71 7.22
C ARG A 194 1.23 -6.86 6.50
N ASN A 195 0.61 -8.02 6.44
CA ASN A 195 1.17 -9.19 5.76
C ASN A 195 1.35 -8.95 4.25
N PHE A 196 0.41 -8.26 3.60
CA PHE A 196 0.57 -7.84 2.21
C PHE A 196 1.70 -6.81 2.03
N ILE A 197 1.80 -5.80 2.90
CA ILE A 197 2.89 -4.81 2.86
C ILE A 197 4.26 -5.48 3.08
N LEU A 198 4.36 -6.46 3.98
CA LEU A 198 5.59 -7.25 4.15
C LEU A 198 5.92 -8.08 2.90
N TYR A 199 4.93 -8.59 2.19
CA TYR A 199 5.13 -9.22 0.89
C TYR A 199 5.67 -8.23 -0.14
N CYS A 200 5.12 -7.00 -0.20
CA CYS A 200 5.62 -5.94 -1.09
C CYS A 200 7.07 -5.54 -0.76
N LEU A 201 7.43 -5.46 0.52
CA LEU A 201 8.80 -5.19 0.97
C LEU A 201 9.79 -6.29 0.54
N ARG A 202 9.42 -7.56 0.70
CA ARG A 202 10.26 -8.71 0.29
C ARG A 202 10.49 -8.76 -1.21
N ASN A 203 9.55 -8.23 -2.00
CA ASN A 203 9.68 -8.11 -3.46
C ASN A 203 10.30 -6.76 -3.89
N GLU A 204 10.81 -5.95 -2.95
CA GLU A 204 11.46 -4.66 -3.20
C GLU A 204 10.55 -3.64 -3.94
N TRP A 205 9.23 -3.79 -3.82
CA TRP A 205 8.26 -2.87 -4.43
C TRP A 205 8.15 -1.56 -3.67
N ILE A 206 8.43 -1.59 -2.37
CA ILE A 206 8.49 -0.43 -1.47
C ILE A 206 9.76 -0.49 -0.62
N GLU A 207 10.30 0.67 -0.28
CA GLU A 207 11.55 0.78 0.51
C GLU A 207 11.29 0.92 2.01
N LYS A 208 10.17 1.55 2.36
CA LYS A 208 9.82 1.86 3.75
C LYS A 208 8.61 1.07 4.20
N ASN A 209 8.69 0.51 5.40
CA ASN A 209 7.57 -0.18 6.03
C ASN A 209 6.67 0.84 6.75
N PRO A 210 5.43 1.09 6.29
CA PRO A 210 4.51 2.02 6.96
C PRO A 210 4.08 1.51 8.35
N PHE A 211 4.15 0.21 8.60
CA PHE A 211 3.83 -0.41 9.89
C PHE A 211 4.99 -0.37 10.91
N LYS A 212 6.18 0.16 10.55
CA LYS A 212 7.33 0.17 11.46
C LYS A 212 7.00 0.78 12.82
N ASN A 213 6.25 1.87 12.83
CA ASN A 213 5.86 2.60 14.04
C ASN A 213 4.37 2.41 14.40
N TYR A 214 3.63 1.58 13.63
CA TYR A 214 2.21 1.32 13.84
C TYR A 214 2.03 0.01 14.64
N LYS A 215 1.69 0.14 15.92
CA LYS A 215 1.52 -1.03 16.80
C LYS A 215 0.09 -1.55 16.72
N LEU A 216 -0.07 -2.78 16.23
CA LEU A 216 -1.34 -3.51 16.29
C LEU A 216 -1.46 -4.15 17.69
N LYS A 217 -2.19 -3.50 18.58
CA LYS A 217 -2.48 -4.02 19.94
C LYS A 217 -3.91 -4.53 19.96
N GLU A 218 -4.07 -5.82 20.21
CA GLU A 218 -5.37 -6.40 20.56
C GLU A 218 -5.73 -6.09 22.01
N VAL A 219 -7.00 -5.85 22.24
CA VAL A 219 -7.56 -5.77 23.58
C VAL A 219 -7.99 -7.16 24.00
N ALA A 220 -7.57 -7.60 25.17
CA ALA A 220 -8.00 -8.88 25.71
C ALA A 220 -9.55 -8.94 25.76
N PRO A 221 -10.15 -10.01 25.25
CA PRO A 221 -11.60 -10.16 25.35
C PRO A 221 -11.99 -10.20 26.84
N PRO A 222 -13.20 -9.70 27.19
CA PRO A 222 -13.70 -9.85 28.54
C PRO A 222 -13.72 -11.34 28.92
N PRO A 223 -13.56 -11.65 30.21
CA PRO A 223 -13.65 -13.03 30.67
C PRO A 223 -14.99 -13.63 30.21
N LYS A 224 -14.93 -14.83 29.64
CA LYS A 224 -16.15 -15.51 29.18
C LYS A 224 -16.97 -15.89 30.41
N GLU A 225 -18.21 -15.46 30.43
CA GLU A 225 -19.17 -15.94 31.41
C GLU A 225 -19.43 -17.44 31.19
N HIS A 226 -19.57 -18.15 32.27
CA HIS A 226 -19.86 -19.57 32.27
C HIS A 226 -21.11 -19.82 33.13
N LEU A 227 -21.88 -20.82 32.76
CA LEU A 227 -23.07 -21.22 33.55
C LEU A 227 -22.62 -21.85 34.87
N THR A 228 -23.24 -21.43 35.94
CA THR A 228 -23.11 -22.08 37.26
C THR A 228 -23.83 -23.44 37.26
N LYS A 229 -23.48 -24.30 38.21
CA LYS A 229 -24.14 -25.59 38.35
C LYS A 229 -25.67 -25.47 38.51
N LYS A 230 -26.14 -24.48 39.28
CA LYS A 230 -27.57 -24.20 39.44
C LYS A 230 -28.25 -23.83 38.14
N GLU A 231 -27.61 -23.01 37.30
CA GLU A 231 -28.15 -22.63 35.97
C GLU A 231 -28.22 -23.80 35.00
N ILE A 232 -27.24 -24.72 35.06
CA ILE A 232 -27.27 -25.96 34.29
C ILE A 232 -28.42 -26.86 34.76
N GLU A 233 -28.63 -27.02 36.09
CA GLU A 233 -29.76 -27.77 36.66
C GLU A 233 -31.11 -27.16 36.25
N MET A 234 -31.26 -25.83 36.26
CA MET A 234 -32.45 -25.15 35.78
C MET A 234 -32.65 -25.38 34.27
N LEU A 235 -31.61 -25.41 33.47
CA LEU A 235 -31.68 -25.70 32.03
C LEU A 235 -32.13 -27.13 31.75
N ILE A 236 -31.67 -28.10 32.54
CA ILE A 236 -32.12 -29.51 32.47
C ILE A 236 -33.61 -29.64 32.78
N ALA A 237 -34.05 -28.99 33.87
CA ALA A 237 -35.45 -29.04 34.31
C ALA A 237 -36.44 -28.30 33.39
N LYS A 238 -35.92 -27.40 32.53
CA LYS A 238 -36.79 -26.57 31.68
C LYS A 238 -37.43 -27.39 30.52
N PRO A 239 -38.75 -27.42 30.42
CA PRO A 239 -39.42 -28.05 29.29
C PRO A 239 -39.08 -27.31 28.00
N MET A 240 -38.68 -28.05 26.94
CA MET A 240 -38.36 -27.47 25.65
C MET A 240 -39.56 -27.48 24.70
N PRO A 241 -39.78 -26.42 23.94
CA PRO A 241 -40.96 -26.28 23.09
C PRO A 241 -41.00 -27.27 21.92
N ASN A 242 -39.85 -27.83 21.54
CA ASN A 242 -39.74 -28.84 20.49
C ASN A 242 -38.57 -29.80 20.73
N LEU A 243 -38.63 -30.97 20.09
CA LEU A 243 -37.61 -32.02 20.20
C LEU A 243 -36.20 -31.56 19.78
N ARG A 244 -36.10 -30.71 18.75
CA ARG A 244 -34.81 -30.18 18.26
C ARG A 244 -34.07 -29.37 19.35
N LEU A 245 -34.79 -28.50 20.07
CA LEU A 245 -34.21 -27.73 21.15
C LEU A 245 -33.87 -28.61 22.36
N GLY A 246 -34.66 -29.63 22.62
CA GLY A 246 -34.39 -30.65 23.61
C GLY A 246 -33.05 -31.34 23.34
N ASN A 247 -32.83 -31.84 22.14
CA ASN A 247 -31.59 -32.48 21.73
C ASN A 247 -30.38 -31.53 21.83
N VAL A 248 -30.53 -30.26 21.42
CA VAL A 248 -29.44 -29.27 21.56
C VAL A 248 -29.10 -29.02 23.02
N ARG A 249 -30.11 -28.89 23.91
CA ARG A 249 -29.88 -28.77 25.33
C ARG A 249 -29.13 -30.00 25.91
N ASP A 250 -29.56 -31.20 25.55
CA ASP A 250 -28.98 -32.44 26.07
C ASP A 250 -27.53 -32.62 25.64
N ILE A 251 -27.22 -32.32 24.38
CA ILE A 251 -25.84 -32.28 23.89
C ILE A 251 -25.00 -31.22 24.64
N PHE A 252 -25.55 -30.01 24.81
CA PHE A 252 -24.88 -28.96 25.56
C PHE A 252 -24.57 -29.38 27.02
N VAL A 253 -25.57 -29.91 27.70
CA VAL A 253 -25.42 -30.41 29.09
C VAL A 253 -24.37 -31.52 29.11
N PHE A 254 -24.41 -32.48 28.22
CA PHE A 254 -23.42 -33.54 28.10
C PHE A 254 -22.00 -32.95 27.92
N CYS A 255 -21.81 -31.95 27.05
CA CYS A 255 -20.53 -31.25 26.94
C CYS A 255 -20.06 -30.58 28.24
N CYS A 256 -20.99 -29.96 28.98
CA CYS A 256 -20.67 -29.31 30.24
C CYS A 256 -20.14 -30.29 31.30
N PHE A 257 -20.70 -31.50 31.37
CA PHE A 257 -20.28 -32.50 32.35
C PHE A 257 -19.06 -33.33 31.92
N THR A 258 -18.88 -33.54 30.62
CA THR A 258 -17.79 -34.38 30.12
C THR A 258 -16.55 -33.59 29.74
N GLY A 259 -16.67 -32.25 29.54
CA GLY A 259 -15.60 -31.41 29.01
C GLY A 259 -15.28 -31.63 27.52
N LEU A 260 -16.07 -32.46 26.82
CA LEU A 260 -15.89 -32.74 25.42
C LEU A 260 -16.35 -31.52 24.57
N SER A 261 -15.55 -31.19 23.55
CA SER A 261 -15.99 -30.18 22.58
C SER A 261 -17.04 -30.75 21.64
N LEU A 262 -17.94 -29.91 21.16
CA LEU A 262 -19.01 -30.30 20.23
C LEU A 262 -18.47 -31.02 18.97
N SER A 263 -17.27 -30.62 18.49
CA SER A 263 -16.62 -31.26 17.35
C SER A 263 -16.24 -32.73 17.58
N LEU A 264 -15.96 -33.12 18.82
CA LEU A 264 -15.60 -34.49 19.17
C LEU A 264 -16.81 -35.41 19.24
N ILE A 265 -18.01 -34.87 19.51
CA ILE A 265 -19.24 -35.66 19.58
C ILE A 265 -19.65 -36.19 18.21
N HIS A 266 -19.41 -35.41 17.13
CA HIS A 266 -19.69 -35.82 15.76
C HIS A 266 -18.74 -36.87 15.18
N ILE A 267 -17.56 -37.09 15.81
CA ILE A 267 -16.58 -38.09 15.33
C ILE A 267 -16.95 -39.50 15.82
N SER A 268 -17.80 -39.64 16.84
CA SER A 268 -18.15 -40.92 17.44
C SER A 268 -19.36 -41.62 16.81
N GLU A 269 -19.98 -41.06 15.75
CA GLU A 269 -20.96 -41.83 14.94
C GLU A 269 -20.22 -42.78 13.99
N PRO A 270 -20.33 -44.12 14.16
CA PRO A 270 -19.78 -45.03 13.21
C PRO A 270 -20.50 -44.84 11.88
N THR A 271 -19.74 -44.46 10.85
CA THR A 271 -20.23 -44.54 9.46
C THR A 271 -20.64 -45.98 9.16
N ARG A 272 -21.95 -46.20 9.10
CA ARG A 272 -22.53 -47.43 8.50
C ARG A 272 -22.52 -47.32 6.99
#